data_94b7efc72a935e92c242298f80918213
#
_entry.id   94b7efc72a935e92c242298f80918213
#
_cell.length_a   1.000
_cell.length_b   1.000
_cell.length_c   1.000
_cell.angle_alpha   90.00
_cell.angle_beta   90.00
_cell.angle_gamma   90.00
#
_symmetry.space_group_name_H-M   'P 1'
#
loop_
_entity.id
_entity.type
_entity.pdbx_description
1 polymer ?
#
loop_
_entity_poly.entity_id
_entity_poly.type
_entity_poly.pdbx_seq_one_letter_code
_entity_poly.pdbx_strand_id
1 'polypeptide(L)'
;MMVGLQGSGKTTTTAKLSKFLEKNNKKKIMMVSLDIYRPAAQEQLKILGDQNNIQTLPVIKDQIPADICRRALSAANLNGSDVIIFDTAGRTQIDLQMMSEIKQIEEVIKPTETILVADSLTGQVAASVAKEFSNTVKVTGIILTRADGDGRGGAALSMKHIANVPIKFLGIGEKIENFESFHPDRICLLYTSDAADDMQ
;
A
#
# COMPACT_ATOMS: atom_id res chain seq x y z
N MET A 1 -2.02 5.20 5.79
CA MET A 1 -1.17 4.13 6.35
C MET A 1 -1.17 2.95 5.38
N MET A 2 0.00 2.42 5.01
CA MET A 2 0.16 1.24 4.14
C MET A 2 0.40 0.02 5.00
N VAL A 3 -0.40 -1.04 4.85
CA VAL A 3 -0.29 -2.29 5.59
C VAL A 3 -0.21 -3.49 4.64
N GLY A 4 0.25 -4.65 5.11
CA GLY A 4 0.32 -5.87 4.30
C GLY A 4 1.54 -6.74 4.65
N LEU A 5 1.60 -7.93 4.07
CA LEU A 5 2.68 -8.88 4.31
C LEU A 5 4.02 -8.44 3.71
N GLN A 6 5.10 -9.06 4.17
CA GLN A 6 6.41 -8.90 3.57
C GLN A 6 6.39 -9.38 2.11
N GLY A 7 7.06 -8.62 1.23
CA GLY A 7 7.09 -8.95 -0.20
C GLY A 7 5.86 -8.57 -1.00
N SER A 8 4.79 -8.04 -0.37
CA SER A 8 3.61 -7.54 -1.09
C SER A 8 3.85 -6.26 -1.89
N GLY A 9 5.02 -5.63 -1.78
CA GLY A 9 5.37 -4.43 -2.51
C GLY A 9 4.98 -3.11 -1.83
N LYS A 10 4.78 -3.08 -0.50
CA LYS A 10 4.39 -1.86 0.26
C LYS A 10 5.29 -0.67 -0.01
N THR A 11 6.60 -0.82 0.19
CA THR A 11 7.57 0.28 0.04
C THR A 11 7.58 0.85 -1.37
N THR A 12 7.57 0.00 -2.39
CA THR A 12 7.48 0.43 -3.80
C THR A 12 6.14 1.10 -4.09
N THR A 13 5.05 0.54 -3.56
CA THR A 13 3.69 1.08 -3.72
C THR A 13 3.54 2.43 -3.02
N THR A 14 4.20 2.61 -1.86
CA THR A 14 4.26 3.91 -1.17
C THR A 14 4.84 4.99 -2.09
N ALA A 15 5.96 4.70 -2.77
CA ALA A 15 6.55 5.65 -3.72
C ALA A 15 5.66 5.87 -4.96
N LYS A 16 5.04 4.82 -5.50
CA LYS A 16 4.11 4.92 -6.64
C LYS A 16 2.89 5.78 -6.32
N LEU A 17 2.24 5.50 -5.19
CA LEU A 17 1.09 6.27 -4.73
C LEU A 17 1.46 7.73 -4.48
N SER A 18 2.62 7.99 -3.88
CA SER A 18 3.14 9.33 -3.67
C SER A 18 3.29 10.09 -4.98
N LYS A 19 3.93 9.46 -5.97
CA LYS A 19 4.11 10.07 -7.30
C LYS A 19 2.80 10.30 -8.03
N PHE A 20 1.87 9.36 -7.91
CA PHE A 20 0.53 9.48 -8.47
C PHE A 20 -0.22 10.68 -7.87
N LEU A 21 -0.22 10.84 -6.55
CA LEU A 21 -0.89 11.94 -5.85
C LEU A 21 -0.23 13.29 -6.14
N GLU A 22 1.09 13.35 -6.22
CA GLU A 22 1.82 14.56 -6.61
C GLU A 22 1.42 15.00 -8.02
N LYS A 23 1.45 14.08 -8.99
CA LYS A 23 1.19 14.37 -10.40
C LYS A 23 -0.27 14.73 -10.66
N ASN A 24 -1.22 13.94 -10.14
CA ASN A 24 -2.63 14.07 -10.48
C ASN A 24 -3.39 15.03 -9.56
N ASN A 25 -2.99 15.14 -8.29
CA ASN A 25 -3.69 15.94 -7.29
C ASN A 25 -2.89 17.15 -6.84
N LYS A 26 -1.67 17.36 -7.35
CA LYS A 26 -0.75 18.45 -6.98
C LYS A 26 -0.52 18.55 -5.47
N LYS A 27 -0.48 17.40 -4.80
CA LYS A 27 -0.27 17.31 -3.35
C LYS A 27 1.20 17.24 -3.02
N LYS A 28 1.60 17.93 -1.95
CA LYS A 28 2.93 17.82 -1.36
C LYS A 28 2.96 16.61 -0.41
N ILE A 29 3.74 15.60 -0.76
CA ILE A 29 3.75 14.31 -0.06
C ILE A 29 5.00 14.17 0.79
N MET A 30 4.86 13.58 1.97
CA MET A 30 5.96 13.08 2.77
C MET A 30 5.79 11.57 2.99
N MET A 31 6.84 10.81 2.67
CA MET A 31 6.90 9.36 2.95
C MET A 31 7.63 9.10 4.26
N VAL A 32 7.15 8.13 5.02
CA VAL A 32 7.69 7.77 6.33
C VAL A 32 7.80 6.26 6.43
N SER A 33 9.01 5.75 6.68
CA SER A 33 9.20 4.32 6.98
C SER A 33 9.05 4.07 8.47
N LEU A 34 8.21 3.09 8.82
CA LEU A 34 8.04 2.57 10.17
C LEU A 34 8.69 1.19 10.35
N ASP A 35 9.39 0.68 9.32
CA ASP A 35 10.07 -0.61 9.37
C ASP A 35 11.42 -0.49 10.09
N ILE A 36 11.38 -0.54 11.42
CA ILE A 36 12.58 -0.47 12.27
C ILE A 36 13.34 -1.79 12.33
N TYR A 37 12.73 -2.89 11.91
CA TYR A 37 13.31 -4.23 11.97
C TYR A 37 14.27 -4.50 10.80
N ARG A 38 14.11 -3.77 9.71
CA ARG A 38 14.91 -3.90 8.49
C ARG A 38 15.50 -2.55 8.09
N PRO A 39 16.72 -2.21 8.55
CA PRO A 39 17.36 -0.94 8.19
C PRO A 39 17.44 -0.70 6.68
N ALA A 40 17.65 -1.76 5.90
CA ALA A 40 17.64 -1.70 4.44
C ALA A 40 16.28 -1.24 3.85
N ALA A 41 15.16 -1.51 4.51
CA ALA A 41 13.83 -1.05 4.06
C ALA A 41 13.67 0.46 4.23
N GLN A 42 14.19 1.03 5.32
CA GLN A 42 14.21 2.47 5.53
C GLN A 42 15.08 3.18 4.48
N GLU A 43 16.27 2.65 4.22
CA GLU A 43 17.17 3.14 3.19
C GLU A 43 16.54 3.05 1.79
N GLN A 44 15.87 1.94 1.49
CA GLN A 44 15.16 1.74 0.23
C GLN A 44 14.08 2.80 0.01
N LEU A 45 13.26 3.11 1.02
CA LEU A 45 12.25 4.16 0.91
C LEU A 45 12.87 5.53 0.66
N LYS A 46 14.00 5.83 1.32
CA LYS A 46 14.75 7.06 1.11
C LYS A 46 15.26 7.15 -0.33
N ILE A 47 15.92 6.10 -0.84
CA ILE A 47 16.42 6.06 -2.22
C ILE A 47 15.27 6.28 -3.22
N LEU A 48 14.12 5.63 -3.02
CA LEU A 48 12.95 5.83 -3.86
C LEU A 48 12.42 7.28 -3.80
N GLY A 49 12.48 7.90 -2.63
CA GLY A 49 12.12 9.31 -2.47
C GLY A 49 13.07 10.24 -3.24
N ASP A 50 14.39 10.05 -3.06
CA ASP A 50 15.41 10.86 -3.71
C ASP A 50 15.33 10.73 -5.25
N GLN A 51 15.15 9.50 -5.77
CA GLN A 51 15.01 9.24 -7.21
C GLN A 51 13.77 9.90 -7.83
N ASN A 52 12.71 10.09 -7.06
CA ASN A 52 11.42 10.62 -7.54
C ASN A 52 11.13 12.04 -7.08
N ASN A 53 12.08 12.70 -6.39
CA ASN A 53 11.94 14.02 -5.79
C ASN A 53 10.78 14.11 -4.79
N ILE A 54 10.54 13.04 -4.03
CA ILE A 54 9.51 12.97 -2.99
C ILE A 54 10.19 13.05 -1.63
N GLN A 55 9.71 13.93 -0.77
CA GLN A 55 10.26 14.11 0.57
C GLN A 55 10.08 12.84 1.41
N THR A 56 11.16 12.40 2.06
CA THR A 56 11.16 11.33 3.06
C THR A 56 11.53 11.86 4.43
N LEU A 57 10.92 11.32 5.47
CA LEU A 57 11.32 11.64 6.83
C LEU A 57 12.70 11.04 7.13
N PRO A 58 13.69 11.82 7.59
CA PRO A 58 15.01 11.30 7.91
C PRO A 58 14.94 10.19 8.98
N VAL A 59 15.73 9.15 8.80
CA VAL A 59 15.84 8.04 9.75
C VAL A 59 16.66 8.50 10.98
N ILE A 60 16.12 8.24 12.17
CA ILE A 60 16.82 8.36 13.44
C ILE A 60 16.85 6.97 14.06
N LYS A 61 18.05 6.50 14.42
CA LYS A 61 18.24 5.18 15.03
C LYS A 61 17.52 5.08 16.38
N ASP A 62 17.20 3.87 16.76
CA ASP A 62 16.63 3.50 18.08
C ASP A 62 15.29 4.16 18.44
N GLN A 63 14.55 4.68 17.43
CA GLN A 63 13.18 5.12 17.62
C GLN A 63 12.18 3.99 17.45
N ILE A 64 11.17 3.97 18.31
CA ILE A 64 10.01 3.07 18.14
C ILE A 64 9.01 3.66 17.10
N PRO A 65 8.19 2.85 16.44
CA PRO A 65 7.25 3.31 15.40
C PRO A 65 6.34 4.46 15.85
N ALA A 66 5.85 4.43 17.09
CA ALA A 66 5.00 5.49 17.64
C ALA A 66 5.71 6.87 17.71
N ASP A 67 7.00 6.90 18.05
CA ASP A 67 7.78 8.13 18.10
C ASP A 67 8.09 8.67 16.70
N ILE A 68 8.38 7.77 15.76
CA ILE A 68 8.53 8.13 14.34
C ILE A 68 7.22 8.77 13.83
N CYS A 69 6.06 8.22 14.18
CA CYS A 69 4.75 8.76 13.82
C CYS A 69 4.56 10.19 14.37
N ARG A 70 4.81 10.42 15.66
CA ARG A 70 4.69 11.76 16.27
C ARG A 70 5.62 12.78 15.62
N ARG A 71 6.86 12.37 15.37
CA ARG A 71 7.85 13.21 14.68
C ARG A 71 7.43 13.52 13.24
N ALA A 72 6.85 12.54 12.54
CA ALA A 72 6.36 12.71 11.17
C ALA A 72 5.21 13.74 11.11
N LEU A 73 4.24 13.65 12.04
CA LEU A 73 3.14 14.61 12.11
C LEU A 73 3.64 16.04 12.36
N SER A 74 4.61 16.21 13.28
CA SER A 74 5.22 17.52 13.54
C SER A 74 6.00 18.04 12.32
N ALA A 75 6.80 17.20 11.69
CA ALA A 75 7.59 17.56 10.52
C ALA A 75 6.70 17.93 9.31
N ALA A 76 5.60 17.21 9.10
CA ALA A 76 4.66 17.49 8.01
C ALA A 76 4.00 18.86 8.17
N ASN A 77 3.60 19.22 9.39
CA ASN A 77 3.05 20.53 9.69
C ASN A 77 4.05 21.66 9.41
N LEU A 78 5.31 21.47 9.82
CA LEU A 78 6.37 22.47 9.60
C LEU A 78 6.72 22.62 8.12
N ASN A 79 6.72 21.52 7.37
CA ASN A 79 7.09 21.52 5.96
C ASN A 79 5.90 21.84 5.02
N GLY A 80 4.68 21.94 5.56
CA GLY A 80 3.48 22.14 4.76
C GLY A 80 3.18 20.96 3.84
N SER A 81 3.36 19.73 4.33
CA SER A 81 2.99 18.53 3.57
C SER A 81 1.48 18.32 3.65
N ASP A 82 0.84 18.13 2.49
CA ASP A 82 -0.61 17.88 2.42
C ASP A 82 -0.98 16.46 2.83
N VAL A 83 -0.09 15.50 2.53
CA VAL A 83 -0.30 14.07 2.76
C VAL A 83 0.96 13.44 3.33
N ILE A 84 0.77 12.60 4.34
CA ILE A 84 1.83 11.73 4.88
C ILE A 84 1.46 10.29 4.54
N ILE A 85 2.39 9.54 3.97
CA ILE A 85 2.21 8.11 3.71
C ILE A 85 3.16 7.32 4.61
N PHE A 86 2.59 6.55 5.52
CA PHE A 86 3.33 5.69 6.44
C PHE A 86 3.48 4.29 5.85
N ASP A 87 4.72 3.86 5.60
CA ASP A 87 5.08 2.51 5.17
C ASP A 87 5.40 1.64 6.40
N THR A 88 4.48 0.74 6.76
CA THR A 88 4.64 -0.10 7.94
C THR A 88 5.54 -1.30 7.67
N ALA A 89 6.13 -1.87 8.72
CA ALA A 89 6.82 -3.15 8.64
C ALA A 89 5.91 -4.25 8.10
N GLY A 90 6.48 -5.18 7.34
CA GLY A 90 5.78 -6.37 6.90
C GLY A 90 6.44 -7.61 7.49
N ARG A 91 5.65 -8.61 7.87
CA ARG A 91 6.11 -9.95 8.25
C ARG A 91 5.68 -10.97 7.21
N THR A 92 6.32 -12.13 7.22
CA THR A 92 6.04 -13.22 6.27
C THR A 92 4.65 -13.81 6.48
N GLN A 93 4.15 -13.74 7.70
CA GLN A 93 2.81 -14.19 8.08
C GLN A 93 2.21 -13.23 9.11
N ILE A 94 0.90 -13.26 9.24
CA ILE A 94 0.18 -12.47 10.24
C ILE A 94 0.40 -13.12 11.61
N ASP A 95 0.85 -12.32 12.57
CA ASP A 95 0.98 -12.71 13.97
C ASP A 95 0.41 -11.62 14.90
N LEU A 96 0.17 -11.99 16.14
CA LEU A 96 -0.42 -11.10 17.15
C LEU A 96 0.43 -9.85 17.41
N GLN A 97 1.77 -9.99 17.35
CA GLN A 97 2.67 -8.88 17.58
C GLN A 97 2.58 -7.84 16.46
N MET A 98 2.56 -8.29 15.20
CA MET A 98 2.36 -7.42 14.04
C MET A 98 1.03 -6.66 14.14
N MET A 99 -0.05 -7.36 14.45
CA MET A 99 -1.37 -6.77 14.56
C MET A 99 -1.47 -5.77 15.71
N SER A 100 -0.86 -6.07 16.85
CA SER A 100 -0.76 -5.13 17.98
C SER A 100 0.00 -3.86 17.60
N GLU A 101 1.14 -3.99 16.91
CA GLU A 101 1.95 -2.86 16.46
C GLU A 101 1.17 -1.97 15.48
N ILE A 102 0.51 -2.57 14.49
CA ILE A 102 -0.30 -1.84 13.51
C ILE A 102 -1.43 -1.08 14.19
N LYS A 103 -2.09 -1.70 15.17
CA LYS A 103 -3.15 -1.05 15.96
C LYS A 103 -2.62 0.12 16.77
N GLN A 104 -1.47 -0.02 17.42
CA GLN A 104 -0.82 1.10 18.13
C GLN A 104 -0.47 2.25 17.20
N ILE A 105 0.05 1.96 16.00
CA ILE A 105 0.32 2.97 14.99
C ILE A 105 -0.98 3.67 14.58
N GLU A 106 -2.06 2.91 14.28
CA GLU A 106 -3.37 3.46 13.92
C GLU A 106 -3.91 4.43 14.99
N GLU A 107 -3.80 4.07 16.26
CA GLU A 107 -4.23 4.91 17.39
C GLU A 107 -3.46 6.25 17.47
N VAL A 108 -2.16 6.23 17.16
CA VAL A 108 -1.30 7.42 17.18
C VAL A 108 -1.58 8.36 16.00
N ILE A 109 -1.65 7.82 14.78
CA ILE A 109 -1.75 8.64 13.56
C ILE A 109 -3.20 8.92 13.14
N LYS A 110 -4.16 8.10 13.60
CA LYS A 110 -5.58 8.17 13.21
C LYS A 110 -5.73 8.37 11.70
N PRO A 111 -5.28 7.41 10.89
CA PRO A 111 -5.15 7.60 9.45
C PRO A 111 -6.52 7.82 8.80
N THR A 112 -6.61 8.75 7.87
CA THR A 112 -7.79 8.92 7.01
C THR A 112 -8.02 7.68 6.16
N GLU A 113 -6.91 7.07 5.71
CA GLU A 113 -6.92 5.89 4.86
C GLU A 113 -5.93 4.84 5.39
N THR A 114 -6.41 3.62 5.58
CA THR A 114 -5.57 2.44 5.80
C THR A 114 -5.67 1.54 4.58
N ILE A 115 -4.60 1.48 3.82
CA ILE A 115 -4.55 0.78 2.53
C ILE A 115 -3.79 -0.53 2.69
N LEU A 116 -4.46 -1.63 2.39
CA LEU A 116 -3.83 -2.95 2.31
C LEU A 116 -3.15 -3.10 0.95
N VAL A 117 -1.86 -3.39 0.96
CA VAL A 117 -1.10 -3.75 -0.24
C VAL A 117 -1.02 -5.27 -0.31
N ALA A 118 -1.60 -5.84 -1.35
CA ALA A 118 -1.70 -7.27 -1.57
C ALA A 118 -1.17 -7.66 -2.95
N ASP A 119 -0.51 -8.81 -3.01
CA ASP A 119 0.02 -9.37 -4.25
C ASP A 119 -1.07 -10.12 -5.01
N SER A 120 -1.37 -9.70 -6.24
CA SER A 120 -2.40 -10.34 -7.06
C SER A 120 -2.09 -11.80 -7.40
N LEU A 121 -0.81 -12.18 -7.43
CA LEU A 121 -0.38 -13.54 -7.72
C LEU A 121 -0.72 -14.55 -6.61
N THR A 122 -0.99 -14.06 -5.40
CA THR A 122 -1.34 -14.93 -4.25
C THR A 122 -2.83 -15.31 -4.19
N GLY A 123 -3.65 -14.76 -5.08
CA GLY A 123 -5.05 -15.16 -5.26
C GLY A 123 -5.87 -15.18 -3.97
N GLN A 124 -6.39 -16.37 -3.60
CA GLN A 124 -7.23 -16.54 -2.40
C GLN A 124 -6.51 -16.24 -1.08
N VAL A 125 -5.18 -16.43 -1.02
CA VAL A 125 -4.38 -16.11 0.17
C VAL A 125 -4.45 -14.60 0.45
N ALA A 126 -4.36 -13.77 -0.60
CA ALA A 126 -4.50 -12.33 -0.46
C ALA A 126 -5.87 -11.93 0.13
N ALA A 127 -6.93 -12.62 -0.24
CA ALA A 127 -8.28 -12.37 0.29
C ALA A 127 -8.40 -12.74 1.78
N SER A 128 -7.80 -13.86 2.20
CA SER A 128 -7.73 -14.27 3.60
C SER A 128 -6.94 -13.25 4.43
N VAL A 129 -5.80 -12.79 3.92
CA VAL A 129 -4.99 -11.73 4.52
C VAL A 129 -5.80 -10.45 4.69
N ALA A 130 -6.55 -10.04 3.66
CA ALA A 130 -7.40 -8.85 3.72
C ALA A 130 -8.46 -8.94 4.81
N LYS A 131 -9.07 -10.10 4.98
CA LYS A 131 -10.04 -10.35 6.05
C LYS A 131 -9.41 -10.23 7.44
N GLU A 132 -8.23 -10.81 7.65
CA GLU A 132 -7.53 -10.73 8.95
C GLU A 132 -7.11 -9.30 9.30
N PHE A 133 -6.57 -8.55 8.34
CA PHE A 133 -6.28 -7.12 8.56
C PHE A 133 -7.54 -6.33 8.89
N SER A 134 -8.66 -6.58 8.19
CA SER A 134 -9.93 -5.88 8.42
C SER A 134 -10.55 -6.18 9.78
N ASN A 135 -10.20 -7.31 10.40
CA ASN A 135 -10.63 -7.65 11.77
C ASN A 135 -9.87 -6.86 12.85
N THR A 136 -8.67 -6.33 12.51
CA THR A 136 -7.79 -5.67 13.49
C THR A 136 -7.80 -4.16 13.33
N VAL A 137 -7.74 -3.66 12.09
CA VAL A 137 -7.70 -2.24 11.75
C VAL A 137 -8.75 -1.93 10.68
N LYS A 138 -9.19 -0.66 10.61
CA LYS A 138 -10.16 -0.23 9.63
C LYS A 138 -9.52 -0.10 8.25
N VAL A 139 -9.40 -1.22 7.52
CA VAL A 139 -8.94 -1.19 6.12
C VAL A 139 -9.97 -0.45 5.26
N THR A 140 -9.54 0.61 4.57
CA THR A 140 -10.41 1.48 3.77
C THR A 140 -10.26 1.27 2.26
N GLY A 141 -9.23 0.54 1.85
CA GLY A 141 -8.97 0.23 0.45
C GLY A 141 -7.86 -0.77 0.26
N ILE A 142 -7.79 -1.34 -0.92
CA ILE A 142 -6.79 -2.32 -1.34
C ILE A 142 -6.03 -1.78 -2.54
N ILE A 143 -4.72 -2.01 -2.57
CA ILE A 143 -3.88 -1.86 -3.75
C ILE A 143 -3.38 -3.25 -4.13
N LEU A 144 -3.67 -3.68 -5.35
CA LEU A 144 -3.13 -4.92 -5.89
C LEU A 144 -1.82 -4.63 -6.62
N THR A 145 -0.77 -5.35 -6.24
CA THR A 145 0.53 -5.31 -6.92
C THR A 145 0.68 -6.48 -7.89
N ARG A 146 1.64 -6.39 -8.81
CA ARG A 146 1.88 -7.41 -9.85
C ARG A 146 0.63 -7.74 -10.67
N ALA A 147 -0.19 -6.71 -10.92
CA ALA A 147 -1.45 -6.82 -11.64
C ALA A 147 -1.28 -6.67 -13.17
N ASP A 148 -0.11 -6.96 -13.68
CA ASP A 148 0.27 -6.95 -15.10
C ASP A 148 -0.02 -8.27 -15.82
N GLY A 149 -0.44 -9.32 -15.10
CA GLY A 149 -0.78 -10.64 -15.64
C GLY A 149 -2.30 -10.91 -15.68
N ASP A 150 -2.67 -12.03 -16.28
CA ASP A 150 -4.07 -12.48 -16.45
C ASP A 150 -4.79 -12.78 -15.11
N GLY A 151 -4.01 -13.03 -14.03
CA GLY A 151 -4.56 -13.30 -12.70
C GLY A 151 -5.20 -12.10 -11.99
N ARG A 152 -5.04 -10.87 -12.50
CA ARG A 152 -5.53 -9.64 -11.87
C ARG A 152 -7.04 -9.63 -11.62
N GLY A 153 -7.82 -10.14 -12.56
CA GLY A 153 -9.27 -10.17 -12.46
C GLY A 153 -9.77 -11.17 -11.43
N GLY A 154 -9.20 -12.36 -11.38
CA GLY A 154 -9.53 -13.38 -10.39
C GLY A 154 -9.21 -12.94 -8.96
N ALA A 155 -8.04 -12.34 -8.75
CA ALA A 155 -7.65 -11.77 -7.46
C ALA A 155 -8.58 -10.62 -7.04
N ALA A 156 -8.91 -9.72 -7.97
CA ALA A 156 -9.79 -8.59 -7.69
C ALA A 156 -11.21 -9.04 -7.31
N LEU A 157 -11.77 -10.03 -8.01
CA LEU A 157 -13.09 -10.59 -7.71
C LEU A 157 -13.09 -11.30 -6.36
N SER A 158 -12.07 -12.11 -6.06
CA SER A 158 -11.94 -12.81 -4.78
C SER A 158 -11.83 -11.82 -3.62
N MET A 159 -11.02 -10.77 -3.77
CA MET A 159 -10.87 -9.72 -2.76
C MET A 159 -12.16 -8.96 -2.50
N LYS A 160 -12.87 -8.54 -3.56
CA LYS A 160 -14.15 -7.85 -3.43
C LYS A 160 -15.17 -8.70 -2.70
N HIS A 161 -15.22 -10.00 -2.98
CA HIS A 161 -16.20 -10.92 -2.39
C HIS A 161 -15.90 -11.27 -0.92
N ILE A 162 -14.62 -11.46 -0.56
CA ILE A 162 -14.22 -11.96 0.76
C ILE A 162 -13.98 -10.81 1.76
N ALA A 163 -13.29 -9.75 1.32
CA ALA A 163 -12.87 -8.68 2.22
C ALA A 163 -13.89 -7.54 2.35
N ASN A 164 -14.84 -7.43 1.41
CA ASN A 164 -15.80 -6.32 1.33
C ASN A 164 -15.17 -4.93 1.41
N VAL A 165 -13.93 -4.81 0.91
CA VAL A 165 -13.15 -3.57 0.89
C VAL A 165 -12.87 -3.21 -0.57
N PRO A 166 -13.02 -1.93 -0.99
CA PRO A 166 -12.82 -1.54 -2.39
C PRO A 166 -11.34 -1.63 -2.79
N ILE A 167 -11.09 -2.14 -3.99
CA ILE A 167 -9.79 -1.98 -4.64
C ILE A 167 -9.74 -0.56 -5.18
N LYS A 168 -8.68 0.18 -4.85
CA LYS A 168 -8.51 1.58 -5.25
C LYS A 168 -7.51 1.75 -6.40
N PHE A 169 -6.43 0.96 -6.38
CA PHE A 169 -5.36 1.07 -7.37
C PHE A 169 -4.78 -0.29 -7.74
N LEU A 170 -4.12 -0.31 -8.91
CA LEU A 170 -3.35 -1.42 -9.44
C LEU A 170 -1.90 -0.99 -9.68
N GLY A 171 -0.96 -1.83 -9.25
CA GLY A 171 0.45 -1.76 -9.64
C GLY A 171 0.71 -2.77 -10.76
N ILE A 172 0.89 -2.26 -11.97
CA ILE A 172 0.96 -3.03 -13.22
C ILE A 172 2.39 -3.18 -13.75
N GLY A 173 3.38 -3.27 -12.90
CA GLY A 173 4.78 -3.45 -13.27
C GLY A 173 5.72 -2.78 -12.28
N GLU A 174 7.03 -2.81 -12.54
CA GLU A 174 8.05 -2.35 -11.60
C GLU A 174 8.27 -0.82 -11.60
N LYS A 175 8.10 -0.17 -12.77
CA LYS A 175 8.34 1.28 -12.91
C LYS A 175 7.38 2.09 -12.06
N ILE A 176 7.83 3.28 -11.63
CA ILE A 176 7.04 4.15 -10.76
C ILE A 176 5.73 4.61 -11.42
N GLU A 177 5.72 4.77 -12.73
CA GLU A 177 4.57 5.17 -13.54
C GLU A 177 3.55 4.04 -13.73
N ASN A 178 3.96 2.79 -13.53
CA ASN A 178 3.10 1.61 -13.67
C ASN A 178 2.17 1.48 -12.46
N PHE A 179 1.28 2.48 -12.33
CA PHE A 179 0.32 2.59 -11.24
C PHE A 179 -0.92 3.32 -11.73
N GLU A 180 -2.08 2.70 -11.59
CA GLU A 180 -3.34 3.25 -12.09
C GLU A 180 -4.49 3.07 -11.08
N SER A 181 -5.53 3.91 -11.23
CA SER A 181 -6.78 3.74 -10.49
C SER A 181 -7.51 2.49 -10.97
N PHE A 182 -8.10 1.77 -10.01
CA PHE A 182 -8.90 0.59 -10.34
C PHE A 182 -10.26 1.00 -10.92
N HIS A 183 -10.57 0.47 -12.11
CA HIS A 183 -11.85 0.67 -12.79
C HIS A 183 -12.53 -0.69 -13.00
N PRO A 184 -13.59 -1.03 -12.23
CA PRO A 184 -14.26 -2.33 -12.33
C PRO A 184 -14.75 -2.64 -13.75
N ASP A 185 -15.26 -1.65 -14.46
CA ASP A 185 -15.83 -1.80 -15.79
C ASP A 185 -14.82 -2.28 -16.84
N ARG A 186 -13.54 -1.88 -16.71
CA ARG A 186 -12.48 -2.32 -17.61
C ARG A 186 -12.13 -3.80 -17.44
N ILE A 187 -12.30 -4.34 -16.23
CA ILE A 187 -12.01 -5.75 -15.96
C ILE A 187 -13.13 -6.64 -16.49
N CYS A 188 -14.39 -6.21 -16.34
CA CYS A 188 -15.52 -6.94 -16.92
C CYS A 188 -15.45 -7.04 -18.44
N LEU A 189 -15.04 -5.99 -19.14
CA LEU A 189 -14.92 -5.98 -20.61
C LEU A 189 -13.84 -6.95 -21.13
N LEU A 190 -12.72 -7.10 -20.43
CA LEU A 190 -11.66 -8.05 -20.83
C LEU A 190 -12.12 -9.50 -20.75
N TYR A 191 -12.94 -9.87 -19.77
CA TYR A 191 -13.46 -11.25 -19.64
C TYR A 191 -14.64 -11.56 -20.56
N THR A 192 -15.34 -10.54 -21.08
CA THR A 192 -16.43 -10.77 -22.05
C THR A 192 -15.93 -10.82 -23.49
N SER A 193 -14.79 -10.22 -23.82
CA SER A 193 -14.20 -10.28 -25.16
C SER A 193 -13.51 -11.63 -25.41
N ASP A 194 -12.76 -12.13 -24.44
CA ASP A 194 -12.07 -13.45 -24.58
C ASP A 194 -13.06 -14.62 -24.67
N ALA A 195 -14.21 -14.54 -23.97
CA ALA A 195 -15.25 -15.56 -24.08
C ALA A 195 -16.00 -15.55 -25.43
N ALA A 196 -15.90 -14.48 -26.20
CA ALA A 196 -16.53 -14.39 -27.52
C ALA A 196 -15.63 -14.96 -28.64
N ASP A 197 -14.30 -14.90 -28.46
CA ASP A 197 -13.34 -15.43 -29.44
C ASP A 197 -13.17 -16.96 -29.35
N ASP A 198 -13.41 -17.58 -28.19
CA ASP A 198 -13.36 -19.05 -28.01
C ASP A 198 -14.60 -19.80 -28.52
N MET A 199 -15.59 -19.09 -29.10
CA MET A 199 -16.83 -19.68 -29.65
C MET A 199 -16.95 -19.57 -31.18
N GLN A 200 -15.85 -19.35 -31.92
CA GLN A 200 -15.84 -19.41 -33.39
C GLN A 200 -15.06 -20.61 -33.94
#